data_d131f72fafaeb002b459877b159b76ef
#
_entry.id   d131f72fafaeb002b459877b159b76ef
#
_cell.length_a   1.000
_cell.length_b   1.000
_cell.length_c   1.000
_cell.angle_alpha   90.00
_cell.angle_beta   90.00
_cell.angle_gamma   90.00
#
_symmetry.space_group_name_H-M   'P 1'
#
loop_
_entity.id
_entity.type
_entity.pdbx_description
1 polymer ?
#
loop_
_entity_poly.entity_id
_entity_poly.type
_entity_poly.pdbx_seq_one_letter_code
_entity_poly.pdbx_strand_id
1 'polypeptide(L)'
;MKSIASIILSLLLAVTLSAQSVDSSKFSALGQKLSEYYDAIERESLSVQEDECDFLIETATELDIRQFIAQNIYDHYMASKMMGAENVAVHVFDKWFADGNLPMSSPEVFSDAKVHADFNRQSLIGRRTPALQMEAQDGSVVDVFGSGAVGSGTSSVGSEDSAGRHSVLFFYDAGCPNCKLQMRLLNALFASKDYPVDMYAVYVGDDRTKWMEYSAGEFPSSTLNFKVQHLWDPDLSSDFPRKYGVTKTPRMFLVNQDGIIIGRGLDAPALEIMLDGIYAPKEMVYGTRESEELFDGIFAAYDGKPSEGAVKGIADYVYDRTLKAGDIQVFKQLAGDYLYYLSTRRGEGFKEGMRYHIDKNILSQPEVWTSEDDSLKVVGFAQMMSELLSKALPGTKIPSVKVPGELYTRHQVRKQSGKDIAPKTVSRWLDKLKGDENMIIFYTEGCEICTAEKAAALELLSRASDPSLSKDERTKYMNQNVFMVNVDALMKDNPSLATRLMDMFDLSSLPYIISTDSDGIILRRYLSSLR
;
A
#
# COMPACT_ATOMS: atom_id res chain seq x y z
N MET A 1 1.18 -17.25 5.80
CA MET A 1 1.51 -18.57 5.24
C MET A 1 2.13 -19.56 6.23
N LYS A 2 3.23 -19.26 6.95
CA LYS A 2 3.80 -20.23 7.94
C LYS A 2 2.90 -20.53 9.14
N SER A 3 2.04 -19.59 9.57
CA SER A 3 1.10 -19.77 10.70
C SER A 3 -0.08 -20.68 10.32
N ILE A 4 -0.65 -20.48 9.14
CA ILE A 4 -1.78 -21.26 8.60
C ILE A 4 -1.35 -22.72 8.38
N ALA A 5 -0.19 -22.96 7.77
CA ALA A 5 0.36 -24.30 7.60
C ALA A 5 0.61 -25.06 8.93
N SER A 6 0.95 -24.34 10.00
CA SER A 6 1.13 -24.92 11.33
C SER A 6 -0.21 -25.33 11.97
N ILE A 7 -1.27 -24.54 11.75
CA ILE A 7 -2.62 -24.84 12.23
C ILE A 7 -3.21 -26.03 11.46
N ILE A 8 -3.04 -26.08 10.14
CA ILE A 8 -3.42 -27.21 9.27
C ILE A 8 -2.76 -28.50 9.73
N LEU A 9 -1.44 -28.47 10.00
CA LEU A 9 -0.71 -29.64 10.48
C LEU A 9 -1.21 -30.12 11.85
N SER A 10 -1.60 -29.20 12.74
CA SER A 10 -2.17 -29.52 14.05
C SER A 10 -3.60 -30.09 13.98
N LEU A 11 -4.42 -29.64 13.02
CA LEU A 11 -5.72 -30.19 12.70
C LEU A 11 -5.62 -31.64 12.15
N LEU A 12 -4.73 -31.85 11.19
CA LEU A 12 -4.45 -33.19 10.62
C LEU A 12 -3.98 -34.17 11.69
N LEU A 13 -3.12 -33.76 12.61
CA LEU A 13 -2.67 -34.60 13.74
C LEU A 13 -3.79 -34.92 14.73
N ALA A 14 -4.75 -34.01 14.95
CA ALA A 14 -5.88 -34.24 15.85
C ALA A 14 -6.89 -35.24 15.29
N VAL A 15 -7.06 -35.27 13.96
CA VAL A 15 -7.95 -36.21 13.26
C VAL A 15 -7.37 -37.64 13.24
N THR A 16 -6.04 -37.79 13.15
CA THR A 16 -5.39 -39.12 13.06
C THR A 16 -5.16 -39.82 14.40
N LEU A 17 -5.23 -39.10 15.53
CA LEU A 17 -4.88 -39.65 16.86
C LEU A 17 -6.03 -40.25 17.65
N SER A 18 -7.25 -40.38 17.10
CA SER A 18 -8.41 -40.79 17.86
C SER A 18 -9.26 -41.90 17.20
N ALA A 19 -8.67 -43.06 17.01
CA ALA A 19 -9.39 -44.26 16.56
C ALA A 19 -10.01 -45.11 17.70
N GLN A 20 -10.33 -44.52 18.85
CA GLN A 20 -11.07 -45.24 19.92
C GLN A 20 -11.94 -44.27 20.73
N SER A 21 -13.24 -44.57 20.78
CA SER A 21 -14.36 -43.92 21.47
C SER A 21 -14.96 -42.68 20.78
N VAL A 22 -16.21 -42.83 20.30
CA VAL A 22 -17.11 -41.75 19.92
C VAL A 22 -17.55 -41.05 21.20
N ASP A 23 -16.86 -39.93 21.52
CA ASP A 23 -17.17 -39.16 22.71
C ASP A 23 -17.38 -37.67 22.35
N SER A 24 -18.34 -37.04 23.00
CA SER A 24 -18.66 -35.60 22.85
C SER A 24 -17.45 -34.68 23.03
N SER A 25 -16.40 -35.13 23.71
CA SER A 25 -15.14 -34.44 23.90
C SER A 25 -14.33 -34.24 22.59
N LYS A 26 -14.43 -35.20 21.63
CA LYS A 26 -13.74 -35.16 20.34
C LYS A 26 -14.27 -34.02 19.46
N PHE A 27 -15.57 -33.90 19.35
CA PHE A 27 -16.20 -32.82 18.56
C PHE A 27 -16.04 -31.45 19.21
N SER A 28 -16.02 -31.36 20.54
CA SER A 28 -15.75 -30.11 21.25
C SER A 28 -14.34 -29.60 20.99
N ALA A 29 -13.34 -30.47 21.07
CA ALA A 29 -11.93 -30.10 20.78
C ALA A 29 -11.72 -29.70 19.30
N LEU A 30 -12.40 -30.40 18.39
CA LEU A 30 -12.37 -30.05 16.95
C LEU A 30 -13.05 -28.71 16.69
N GLY A 31 -14.22 -28.44 17.30
CA GLY A 31 -14.93 -27.17 17.18
C GLY A 31 -14.11 -25.97 17.67
N GLN A 32 -13.35 -26.13 18.78
CA GLN A 32 -12.45 -25.10 19.25
C GLN A 32 -11.34 -24.79 18.23
N LYS A 33 -10.73 -25.80 17.62
CA LYS A 33 -9.68 -25.63 16.60
C LYS A 33 -10.23 -25.02 15.32
N LEU A 34 -11.45 -25.36 14.93
CA LEU A 34 -12.12 -24.72 13.80
C LEU A 34 -12.35 -23.24 14.07
N SER A 35 -12.76 -22.85 15.28
CA SER A 35 -12.89 -21.44 15.66
C SER A 35 -11.56 -20.67 15.54
N GLU A 36 -10.46 -21.25 16.06
CA GLU A 36 -9.12 -20.66 15.91
C GLU A 36 -8.71 -20.53 14.43
N TYR A 37 -9.13 -21.45 13.59
CA TYR A 37 -8.88 -21.41 12.16
C TYR A 37 -9.67 -20.30 11.46
N TYR A 38 -10.96 -20.15 11.78
CA TYR A 38 -11.79 -19.07 11.23
C TYR A 38 -11.23 -17.70 11.57
N ASP A 39 -10.78 -17.48 12.81
CA ASP A 39 -10.12 -16.24 13.22
C ASP A 39 -8.87 -15.94 12.40
N ALA A 40 -8.14 -16.98 11.98
CA ALA A 40 -6.92 -16.84 11.19
C ALA A 40 -7.18 -16.46 9.72
N ILE A 41 -8.32 -16.88 9.15
CA ILE A 41 -8.69 -16.62 7.75
C ILE A 41 -9.72 -15.49 7.58
N GLU A 42 -10.23 -14.92 8.68
CA GLU A 42 -11.28 -13.88 8.64
C GLU A 42 -10.93 -12.68 7.74
N ARG A 43 -9.64 -12.35 7.64
CA ARG A 43 -9.16 -11.21 6.84
C ARG A 43 -8.81 -11.54 5.40
N GLU A 44 -8.86 -12.81 5.03
CA GLU A 44 -8.63 -13.24 3.66
C GLU A 44 -9.83 -12.91 2.76
N SER A 45 -9.62 -12.92 1.44
CA SER A 45 -10.72 -12.71 0.50
C SER A 45 -11.78 -13.80 0.61
N LEU A 46 -13.03 -13.49 0.25
CA LEU A 46 -14.14 -14.47 0.32
C LEU A 46 -13.83 -15.74 -0.48
N SER A 47 -13.20 -15.63 -1.65
CA SER A 47 -12.80 -16.81 -2.44
C SER A 47 -11.76 -17.67 -1.74
N VAL A 48 -10.80 -17.07 -1.04
CA VAL A 48 -9.82 -17.82 -0.23
C VAL A 48 -10.51 -18.51 0.93
N GLN A 49 -11.45 -17.83 1.61
CA GLN A 49 -12.22 -18.45 2.69
C GLN A 49 -13.08 -19.61 2.19
N GLU A 50 -13.72 -19.50 1.01
CA GLU A 50 -14.46 -20.58 0.37
C GLU A 50 -13.56 -21.78 0.06
N ASP A 51 -12.39 -21.56 -0.55
CA ASP A 51 -11.42 -22.60 -0.88
C ASP A 51 -10.87 -23.30 0.38
N GLU A 52 -10.58 -22.55 1.45
CA GLU A 52 -10.10 -23.09 2.72
C GLU A 52 -11.18 -23.90 3.46
N CYS A 53 -12.44 -23.47 3.40
CA CYS A 53 -13.58 -24.25 3.92
C CYS A 53 -13.74 -25.57 3.19
N ASP A 54 -13.66 -25.55 1.86
CA ASP A 54 -13.71 -26.75 1.04
C ASP A 54 -12.56 -27.71 1.37
N PHE A 55 -11.34 -27.18 1.49
CA PHE A 55 -10.18 -27.98 1.86
C PHE A 55 -10.34 -28.66 3.22
N LEU A 56 -10.86 -27.97 4.23
CA LEU A 56 -11.12 -28.54 5.54
C LEU A 56 -12.12 -29.71 5.47
N ILE A 57 -13.21 -29.54 4.71
CA ILE A 57 -14.25 -30.58 4.55
C ILE A 57 -13.68 -31.77 3.76
N GLU A 58 -12.93 -31.54 2.69
CA GLU A 58 -12.34 -32.58 1.84
C GLU A 58 -11.27 -33.41 2.57
N THR A 59 -10.51 -32.79 3.46
CA THR A 59 -9.43 -33.46 4.20
C THR A 59 -9.95 -34.49 5.20
N ALA A 60 -11.18 -34.35 5.69
CA ALA A 60 -11.79 -35.32 6.60
C ALA A 60 -12.18 -36.60 5.85
N THR A 61 -11.62 -37.74 6.25
CA THR A 61 -11.91 -39.07 5.64
C THR A 61 -13.15 -39.74 6.21
N GLU A 62 -13.45 -39.52 7.50
CA GLU A 62 -14.58 -40.08 8.19
C GLU A 62 -15.84 -39.24 7.95
N LEU A 63 -16.95 -39.87 7.60
CA LEU A 63 -18.16 -39.16 7.19
C LEU A 63 -18.77 -38.29 8.31
N ASP A 64 -18.76 -38.77 9.55
CA ASP A 64 -19.27 -38.05 10.71
C ASP A 64 -18.42 -36.79 11.02
N ILE A 65 -17.10 -36.88 10.85
CA ILE A 65 -16.17 -35.75 11.01
C ILE A 65 -16.41 -34.74 9.90
N ARG A 66 -16.53 -35.21 8.65
CA ARG A 66 -16.77 -34.34 7.49
C ARG A 66 -18.09 -33.58 7.63
N GLN A 67 -19.15 -34.30 8.05
CA GLN A 67 -20.44 -33.68 8.31
C GLN A 67 -20.36 -32.65 9.43
N PHE A 68 -19.67 -32.96 10.53
CA PHE A 68 -19.50 -32.03 11.65
C PHE A 68 -18.75 -30.76 11.19
N ILE A 69 -17.64 -30.90 10.44
CA ILE A 69 -16.87 -29.76 9.92
C ILE A 69 -17.76 -28.89 9.02
N ALA A 70 -18.44 -29.49 8.04
CA ALA A 70 -19.30 -28.76 7.11
C ALA A 70 -20.43 -28.00 7.83
N GLN A 71 -21.11 -28.67 8.79
CA GLN A 71 -22.16 -28.04 9.60
C GLN A 71 -21.60 -26.91 10.47
N ASN A 72 -20.45 -27.12 11.11
CA ASN A 72 -19.81 -26.11 11.96
C ASN A 72 -19.38 -24.87 11.15
N ILE A 73 -18.85 -25.07 9.95
CA ILE A 73 -18.51 -23.96 9.03
C ILE A 73 -19.78 -23.20 8.66
N TYR A 74 -20.83 -23.89 8.21
CA TYR A 74 -22.09 -23.26 7.85
C TYR A 74 -22.66 -22.44 9.01
N ASP A 75 -22.74 -23.01 10.21
CA ASP A 75 -23.27 -22.35 11.40
C ASP A 75 -22.42 -21.13 11.80
N HIS A 76 -21.09 -21.23 11.70
CA HIS A 76 -20.18 -20.13 11.98
C HIS A 76 -20.45 -18.93 11.05
N TYR A 77 -20.46 -19.15 9.74
CA TYR A 77 -20.68 -18.06 8.77
C TYR A 77 -22.12 -17.54 8.80
N MET A 78 -23.11 -18.35 9.14
CA MET A 78 -24.48 -17.89 9.36
C MET A 78 -24.62 -17.00 10.61
N ALA A 79 -23.82 -17.23 11.65
CA ALA A 79 -23.81 -16.41 12.87
C ALA A 79 -22.88 -15.19 12.77
N SER A 80 -21.99 -15.17 11.81
CA SER A 80 -20.98 -14.10 11.63
C SER A 80 -21.63 -12.78 11.26
N LYS A 81 -21.06 -11.69 11.80
CA LYS A 81 -21.41 -10.30 11.43
C LYS A 81 -20.48 -9.73 10.35
N MET A 82 -19.51 -10.50 9.90
CA MET A 82 -18.61 -10.10 8.84
C MET A 82 -19.37 -9.88 7.54
N MET A 83 -19.12 -8.80 6.86
CA MET A 83 -19.70 -8.53 5.54
C MET A 83 -19.21 -9.58 4.54
N GLY A 84 -20.14 -10.27 3.89
CA GLY A 84 -19.86 -11.36 2.95
C GLY A 84 -19.81 -12.77 3.58
N ALA A 85 -19.99 -12.92 4.89
CA ALA A 85 -20.10 -14.23 5.53
C ALA A 85 -21.18 -15.11 4.89
N GLU A 86 -22.29 -14.52 4.44
CA GLU A 86 -23.36 -15.20 3.72
C GLU A 86 -22.88 -15.82 2.39
N ASN A 87 -21.82 -15.28 1.75
CA ASN A 87 -21.21 -15.89 0.55
C ASN A 87 -20.68 -17.29 0.88
N VAL A 88 -19.88 -17.39 1.94
CA VAL A 88 -19.27 -18.66 2.35
C VAL A 88 -20.33 -19.63 2.84
N ALA A 89 -21.33 -19.18 3.63
CA ALA A 89 -22.43 -20.03 4.08
C ALA A 89 -23.22 -20.61 2.90
N VAL A 90 -23.57 -19.79 1.90
CA VAL A 90 -24.29 -20.24 0.70
C VAL A 90 -23.41 -21.16 -0.16
N HIS A 91 -22.11 -20.85 -0.30
CA HIS A 91 -21.16 -21.71 -1.01
C HIS A 91 -21.10 -23.11 -0.39
N VAL A 92 -20.92 -23.20 0.94
CA VAL A 92 -20.86 -24.48 1.66
C VAL A 92 -22.18 -25.24 1.56
N PHE A 93 -23.32 -24.54 1.67
CA PHE A 93 -24.62 -25.17 1.49
C PHE A 93 -24.76 -25.76 0.07
N ASP A 94 -24.47 -24.97 -0.96
CA ASP A 94 -24.64 -25.37 -2.35
C ASP A 94 -23.72 -26.54 -2.74
N LYS A 95 -22.45 -26.53 -2.32
CA LYS A 95 -21.47 -27.55 -2.69
C LYS A 95 -21.62 -28.84 -1.89
N TRP A 96 -21.96 -28.76 -0.60
CA TRP A 96 -21.83 -29.89 0.29
C TRP A 96 -23.18 -30.48 0.74
N PHE A 97 -24.23 -29.67 0.84
CA PHE A 97 -25.54 -30.13 1.36
C PHE A 97 -26.62 -30.19 0.29
N ALA A 98 -26.70 -29.23 -0.62
CA ALA A 98 -27.80 -29.12 -1.58
C ALA A 98 -27.93 -30.34 -2.50
N ASP A 99 -26.81 -30.92 -2.94
CA ASP A 99 -26.76 -32.10 -3.82
C ASP A 99 -26.83 -33.43 -3.05
N GLY A 100 -27.01 -33.38 -1.73
CA GLY A 100 -27.09 -34.58 -0.90
C GLY A 100 -25.75 -35.28 -0.62
N ASN A 101 -24.61 -34.58 -0.89
CA ASN A 101 -23.28 -35.11 -0.60
C ASN A 101 -23.07 -35.37 0.89
N LEU A 102 -23.60 -34.46 1.73
CA LEU A 102 -23.59 -34.57 3.18
C LEU A 102 -25.01 -34.27 3.72
N PRO A 103 -25.50 -34.99 4.75
CA PRO A 103 -26.72 -34.59 5.42
C PRO A 103 -26.48 -33.44 6.39
N MET A 104 -27.43 -32.52 6.53
CA MET A 104 -27.45 -31.56 7.64
C MET A 104 -27.95 -32.21 8.92
N SER A 105 -27.83 -31.52 10.05
CA SER A 105 -28.20 -32.02 11.39
C SER A 105 -29.64 -32.45 11.52
N SER A 106 -30.56 -31.87 10.75
CA SER A 106 -31.97 -32.33 10.62
C SER A 106 -32.59 -31.86 9.30
N PRO A 107 -33.72 -32.45 8.87
CA PRO A 107 -34.49 -32.00 7.71
C PRO A 107 -34.97 -30.55 7.82
N GLU A 108 -35.31 -30.09 9.02
CA GLU A 108 -35.74 -28.70 9.29
C GLU A 108 -34.58 -27.73 9.04
N VAL A 109 -33.39 -28.03 9.58
CA VAL A 109 -32.18 -27.21 9.36
C VAL A 109 -31.82 -27.16 7.87
N PHE A 110 -31.95 -28.27 7.15
CA PHE A 110 -31.77 -28.30 5.69
C PHE A 110 -32.79 -27.41 4.98
N SER A 111 -34.07 -27.47 5.36
CA SER A 111 -35.11 -26.64 4.76
C SER A 111 -34.86 -25.16 4.97
N ASP A 112 -34.47 -24.76 6.19
CA ASP A 112 -34.15 -23.38 6.53
C ASP A 112 -32.92 -22.89 5.77
N ALA A 113 -31.88 -23.71 5.70
CA ALA A 113 -30.67 -23.42 4.94
C ALA A 113 -30.93 -23.25 3.43
N LYS A 114 -31.80 -24.11 2.88
CA LYS A 114 -32.24 -24.05 1.49
C LYS A 114 -32.98 -22.74 1.20
N VAL A 115 -33.95 -22.38 2.04
CA VAL A 115 -34.70 -21.12 1.91
C VAL A 115 -33.73 -19.93 2.00
N HIS A 116 -32.80 -19.94 2.97
CA HIS A 116 -31.80 -18.92 3.11
C HIS A 116 -30.94 -18.79 1.83
N ALA A 117 -30.43 -19.89 1.31
CA ALA A 117 -29.61 -19.87 0.09
C ALA A 117 -30.42 -19.36 -1.13
N ASP A 118 -31.67 -19.83 -1.30
CA ASP A 118 -32.56 -19.43 -2.41
C ASP A 118 -32.86 -17.91 -2.40
N PHE A 119 -33.00 -17.30 -1.22
CA PHE A 119 -33.26 -15.86 -1.07
C PHE A 119 -32.01 -14.97 -1.18
N ASN A 120 -30.82 -15.52 -1.02
CA ASN A 120 -29.60 -14.72 -0.95
C ASN A 120 -28.65 -14.93 -2.13
N ARG A 121 -28.67 -16.09 -2.77
CA ARG A 121 -27.72 -16.50 -3.83
C ARG A 121 -27.53 -15.48 -4.95
N GLN A 122 -28.61 -14.80 -5.35
CA GLN A 122 -28.56 -13.86 -6.47
C GLN A 122 -27.91 -12.51 -6.11
N SER A 123 -27.90 -12.14 -4.82
CA SER A 123 -27.43 -10.83 -4.34
C SER A 123 -26.24 -10.93 -3.40
N LEU A 124 -25.44 -11.97 -3.51
CA LEU A 124 -24.18 -12.10 -2.79
C LEU A 124 -23.13 -11.10 -3.29
N ILE A 125 -22.14 -10.76 -2.46
CA ILE A 125 -21.02 -9.91 -2.84
C ILE A 125 -20.28 -10.55 -4.03
N GLY A 126 -19.88 -9.72 -4.99
CA GLY A 126 -19.24 -10.16 -6.24
C GLY A 126 -20.22 -10.60 -7.33
N ARG A 127 -21.53 -10.69 -7.04
CA ARG A 127 -22.55 -11.01 -8.04
C ARG A 127 -23.05 -9.75 -8.75
N ARG A 128 -23.46 -9.94 -10.01
CA ARG A 128 -24.19 -8.88 -10.74
C ARG A 128 -25.53 -8.65 -10.09
N THR A 129 -25.89 -7.39 -9.90
CA THR A 129 -27.12 -6.94 -9.26
C THR A 129 -28.34 -7.43 -10.06
N PRO A 130 -29.29 -8.16 -9.45
CA PRO A 130 -30.52 -8.57 -10.13
C PRO A 130 -31.36 -7.37 -10.56
N ALA A 131 -31.91 -7.42 -11.77
CA ALA A 131 -32.79 -6.36 -12.30
C ALA A 131 -34.11 -6.30 -11.53
N LEU A 132 -34.61 -5.07 -11.33
CA LEU A 132 -35.88 -4.77 -10.69
C LEU A 132 -36.70 -3.84 -11.57
N GLN A 133 -37.97 -4.19 -11.82
CA GLN A 133 -38.94 -3.30 -12.44
C GLN A 133 -39.91 -2.79 -11.38
N MET A 134 -39.95 -1.48 -11.15
CA MET A 134 -40.68 -0.86 -10.06
C MET A 134 -41.34 0.45 -10.50
N GLU A 135 -42.40 0.84 -9.81
CA GLU A 135 -43.07 2.11 -10.02
C GLU A 135 -42.28 3.27 -9.36
N ALA A 136 -42.05 4.35 -10.10
CA ALA A 136 -41.52 5.60 -9.59
C ALA A 136 -42.66 6.51 -9.09
N GLN A 137 -42.33 7.62 -8.38
CA GLN A 137 -43.33 8.56 -7.81
C GLN A 137 -44.26 9.18 -8.84
N ASP A 138 -43.80 9.37 -10.08
CA ASP A 138 -44.60 9.90 -11.20
C ASP A 138 -45.47 8.84 -11.88
N GLY A 139 -45.46 7.61 -11.41
CA GLY A 139 -46.21 6.49 -11.97
C GLY A 139 -45.53 5.80 -13.16
N SER A 140 -44.32 6.22 -13.54
CA SER A 140 -43.54 5.53 -14.57
C SER A 140 -42.94 4.22 -14.03
N VAL A 141 -42.76 3.22 -14.90
CA VAL A 141 -42.05 1.99 -14.57
C VAL A 141 -40.58 2.16 -14.88
N VAL A 142 -39.76 1.95 -13.87
CA VAL A 142 -38.29 2.06 -13.93
C VAL A 142 -37.68 0.67 -13.90
N ASP A 143 -36.76 0.40 -14.81
CA ASP A 143 -35.92 -0.78 -14.82
C ASP A 143 -34.57 -0.45 -14.15
N VAL A 144 -34.40 -0.91 -12.90
CA VAL A 144 -33.19 -0.71 -12.12
C VAL A 144 -32.26 -1.90 -12.36
N PHE A 145 -31.04 -1.63 -12.80
CA PHE A 145 -30.00 -2.63 -13.14
C PHE A 145 -30.38 -3.60 -14.28
N GLY A 146 -31.42 -3.31 -15.06
CA GLY A 146 -31.74 -4.08 -16.26
C GLY A 146 -30.68 -3.90 -17.33
N SER A 147 -30.39 -4.95 -18.07
CA SER A 147 -29.56 -4.86 -19.28
C SER A 147 -30.34 -4.04 -20.30
N GLY A 148 -29.90 -2.80 -20.57
CA GLY A 148 -30.47 -1.94 -21.61
C GLY A 148 -30.52 -2.69 -22.93
N ALA A 149 -31.69 -3.19 -23.31
CA ALA A 149 -31.95 -3.64 -24.66
C ALA A 149 -31.84 -2.41 -25.56
N VAL A 150 -30.92 -2.46 -26.51
CA VAL A 150 -30.93 -1.56 -27.66
C VAL A 150 -32.30 -1.70 -28.33
N GLY A 151 -33.18 -0.71 -28.16
CA GLY A 151 -34.36 -0.52 -28.99
C GLY A 151 -35.71 -0.96 -28.42
N SER A 152 -36.18 -0.38 -27.33
CA SER A 152 -37.64 -0.12 -27.12
C SER A 152 -37.80 0.93 -26.03
N GLY A 153 -38.67 1.93 -26.30
CA GLY A 153 -38.85 3.18 -25.55
C GLY A 153 -39.33 3.10 -24.10
N THR A 154 -38.68 2.32 -23.29
CA THR A 154 -38.75 2.38 -21.84
C THR A 154 -37.45 3.04 -21.34
N SER A 155 -37.59 4.12 -20.57
CA SER A 155 -36.47 4.83 -19.99
C SER A 155 -35.70 3.89 -19.08
N SER A 156 -34.64 3.25 -19.63
CA SER A 156 -33.64 2.57 -18.82
C SER A 156 -32.90 3.67 -18.05
N VAL A 157 -33.05 3.69 -16.73
CA VAL A 157 -32.26 4.54 -15.85
C VAL A 157 -30.88 3.92 -15.71
N GLY A 158 -30.09 4.13 -16.67
CA GLY A 158 -28.68 4.00 -16.88
C GLY A 158 -28.36 4.95 -18.00
N SER A 159 -28.71 6.26 -17.81
CA SER A 159 -28.36 7.30 -18.76
C SER A 159 -26.83 7.39 -18.86
N GLU A 160 -26.33 7.88 -19.99
CA GLU A 160 -24.90 8.17 -20.22
C GLU A 160 -24.29 9.01 -19.07
N ASP A 161 -25.10 9.71 -18.28
CA ASP A 161 -24.73 10.45 -17.06
C ASP A 161 -24.43 9.57 -15.84
N SER A 162 -24.81 8.27 -15.82
CA SER A 162 -24.55 7.34 -14.70
C SER A 162 -23.32 6.47 -14.93
N ALA A 163 -22.68 6.58 -16.09
CA ALA A 163 -21.44 5.85 -16.36
C ALA A 163 -20.34 6.31 -15.38
N GLY A 164 -19.88 5.39 -14.54
CA GLY A 164 -18.84 5.67 -13.57
C GLY A 164 -19.31 6.01 -12.14
N ARG A 165 -20.60 5.87 -11.81
CA ARG A 165 -21.16 6.13 -10.48
C ARG A 165 -21.47 4.84 -9.74
N HIS A 166 -21.27 4.84 -8.42
CA HIS A 166 -21.75 3.76 -7.55
C HIS A 166 -23.23 3.95 -7.25
N SER A 167 -23.91 2.86 -6.89
CA SER A 167 -25.33 2.91 -6.55
C SER A 167 -25.57 2.31 -5.16
N VAL A 168 -26.43 2.98 -4.37
CA VAL A 168 -26.93 2.47 -3.10
C VAL A 168 -28.37 2.00 -3.32
N LEU A 169 -28.63 0.72 -3.05
CA LEU A 169 -29.99 0.16 -3.05
C LEU A 169 -30.45 0.01 -1.61
N PHE A 170 -31.52 0.71 -1.23
CA PHE A 170 -32.00 0.79 0.14
C PHE A 170 -33.46 0.37 0.24
N PHE A 171 -33.71 -0.81 0.81
CA PHE A 171 -35.05 -1.32 1.10
C PHE A 171 -35.51 -0.85 2.48
N TYR A 172 -36.65 -0.19 2.57
CA TYR A 172 -37.14 0.40 3.81
C TYR A 172 -38.67 0.29 3.98
N ASP A 173 -39.10 0.37 5.23
CA ASP A 173 -40.49 0.54 5.60
C ASP A 173 -40.68 1.84 6.41
N ALA A 174 -41.70 2.62 6.10
CA ALA A 174 -42.00 3.89 6.76
C ALA A 174 -42.38 3.74 8.24
N GLY A 175 -42.86 2.58 8.65
CA GLY A 175 -43.18 2.24 10.04
C GLY A 175 -41.98 1.74 10.86
N CYS A 176 -40.89 1.37 10.20
CA CYS A 176 -39.74 0.72 10.84
C CYS A 176 -38.85 1.74 11.59
N PRO A 177 -38.67 1.63 12.92
CA PRO A 177 -37.84 2.58 13.67
C PRO A 177 -36.36 2.59 13.25
N ASN A 178 -35.81 1.42 12.90
CA ASN A 178 -34.41 1.31 12.45
C ASN A 178 -34.23 1.96 11.06
N CYS A 179 -35.21 1.85 10.16
CA CYS A 179 -35.18 2.54 8.88
C CYS A 179 -35.12 4.06 9.06
N LYS A 180 -35.91 4.61 10.01
CA LYS A 180 -35.88 6.03 10.36
C LYS A 180 -34.52 6.47 10.91
N LEU A 181 -33.89 5.63 11.74
CA LEU A 181 -32.54 5.92 12.23
C LEU A 181 -31.51 5.94 11.09
N GLN A 182 -31.51 4.89 10.27
CA GLN A 182 -30.58 4.81 9.13
C GLN A 182 -30.79 6.01 8.16
N MET A 183 -32.03 6.40 7.93
CA MET A 183 -32.34 7.54 7.05
C MET A 183 -31.77 8.86 7.58
N ARG A 184 -31.85 9.11 8.91
CA ARG A 184 -31.22 10.30 9.51
C ARG A 184 -29.71 10.31 9.37
N LEU A 185 -29.07 9.15 9.53
CA LEU A 185 -27.64 9.02 9.35
C LEU A 185 -27.23 9.20 7.88
N LEU A 186 -27.99 8.67 6.92
CA LEU A 186 -27.78 8.88 5.50
C LEU A 186 -27.97 10.34 5.10
N ASN A 187 -28.97 11.04 5.68
CA ASN A 187 -29.16 12.48 5.49
C ASN A 187 -27.92 13.27 5.95
N ALA A 188 -27.39 12.95 7.13
CA ALA A 188 -26.19 13.61 7.64
C ALA A 188 -24.96 13.31 6.77
N LEU A 189 -24.81 12.07 6.33
CA LEU A 189 -23.71 11.63 5.46
C LEU A 189 -23.71 12.41 4.13
N PHE A 190 -24.81 12.37 3.39
CA PHE A 190 -24.88 13.00 2.07
C PHE A 190 -25.02 14.53 2.11
N ALA A 191 -25.35 15.11 3.26
CA ALA A 191 -25.27 16.55 3.49
C ALA A 191 -23.84 17.04 3.75
N SER A 192 -22.99 16.17 4.33
CA SER A 192 -21.60 16.52 4.69
C SER A 192 -20.57 16.12 3.62
N LYS A 193 -20.88 15.14 2.79
CA LYS A 193 -19.95 14.56 1.80
C LYS A 193 -20.64 14.43 0.44
N ASP A 194 -20.02 15.00 -0.58
CA ASP A 194 -20.58 15.05 -1.94
C ASP A 194 -20.07 13.86 -2.79
N TYR A 195 -20.48 12.65 -2.41
CA TYR A 195 -20.13 11.46 -3.18
C TYR A 195 -20.92 11.34 -4.49
N PRO A 196 -20.29 10.94 -5.60
CA PRO A 196 -20.97 10.69 -6.87
C PRO A 196 -21.71 9.34 -6.84
N VAL A 197 -22.87 9.33 -6.17
CA VAL A 197 -23.65 8.10 -5.88
C VAL A 197 -25.10 8.30 -6.27
N ASP A 198 -25.71 7.27 -6.87
CA ASP A 198 -27.14 7.19 -7.12
C ASP A 198 -27.81 6.29 -6.07
N MET A 199 -28.86 6.77 -5.40
CA MET A 199 -29.58 6.02 -4.39
C MET A 199 -30.96 5.58 -4.92
N TYR A 200 -31.23 4.29 -4.88
CA TYR A 200 -32.53 3.69 -5.18
C TYR A 200 -33.21 3.31 -3.87
N ALA A 201 -34.19 4.09 -3.45
CA ALA A 201 -34.92 3.91 -2.21
C ALA A 201 -36.21 3.14 -2.47
N VAL A 202 -36.22 1.86 -2.11
CA VAL A 202 -37.34 0.92 -2.36
C VAL A 202 -38.22 0.79 -1.13
N TYR A 203 -39.45 1.27 -1.22
CA TYR A 203 -40.45 1.09 -0.18
C TYR A 203 -41.04 -0.31 -0.24
N VAL A 204 -41.00 -1.05 0.88
CA VAL A 204 -41.46 -2.45 0.93
C VAL A 204 -42.90 -2.62 1.48
N GLY A 205 -43.54 -1.53 1.94
CA GLY A 205 -44.91 -1.55 2.42
C GLY A 205 -45.95 -1.48 1.30
N ASP A 206 -47.21 -1.67 1.65
CA ASP A 206 -48.36 -1.71 0.73
C ASP A 206 -49.18 -0.40 0.67
N ASP A 207 -48.83 0.61 1.47
CA ASP A 207 -49.55 1.87 1.60
C ASP A 207 -48.93 3.00 0.78
N ARG A 208 -49.51 3.30 -0.37
CA ARG A 208 -49.06 4.37 -1.28
C ARG A 208 -49.00 5.76 -0.62
N THR A 209 -49.97 6.06 0.26
CA THR A 209 -50.02 7.38 0.91
C THR A 209 -48.81 7.53 1.85
N LYS A 210 -48.55 6.54 2.67
CA LYS A 210 -47.34 6.52 3.53
C LYS A 210 -46.05 6.58 2.74
N TRP A 211 -45.96 5.87 1.59
CA TRP A 211 -44.80 5.97 0.72
C TRP A 211 -44.57 7.41 0.23
N MET A 212 -45.63 8.05 -0.31
CA MET A 212 -45.52 9.40 -0.83
C MET A 212 -45.18 10.44 0.25
N GLU A 213 -45.79 10.34 1.43
CA GLU A 213 -45.52 11.23 2.56
C GLU A 213 -44.08 11.06 3.07
N TYR A 214 -43.64 9.82 3.26
CA TYR A 214 -42.31 9.52 3.80
C TYR A 214 -41.20 9.91 2.81
N SER A 215 -41.38 9.62 1.53
CA SER A 215 -40.41 9.94 0.49
C SER A 215 -40.27 11.46 0.25
N ALA A 216 -41.29 12.25 0.53
CA ALA A 216 -41.25 13.70 0.37
C ALA A 216 -40.51 14.44 1.50
N GLY A 217 -40.39 13.83 2.70
CA GLY A 217 -39.88 14.56 3.89
C GLY A 217 -38.65 14.01 4.55
N GLU A 218 -38.30 12.74 4.35
CA GLU A 218 -37.33 12.04 5.19
C GLU A 218 -36.01 11.70 4.48
N PHE A 219 -35.92 11.90 3.16
CA PHE A 219 -34.75 11.51 2.37
C PHE A 219 -33.77 12.65 2.12
N PRO A 220 -32.48 12.34 1.91
CA PRO A 220 -31.49 13.36 1.51
C PRO A 220 -31.93 14.04 0.22
N SER A 221 -31.75 15.36 0.16
CA SER A 221 -31.99 16.10 -1.06
C SER A 221 -30.98 15.74 -2.14
N SER A 222 -31.43 15.54 -3.37
CA SER A 222 -30.52 15.35 -4.50
C SER A 222 -29.64 16.56 -4.73
N THR A 223 -28.36 16.32 -4.98
CA THR A 223 -27.35 17.31 -5.35
C THR A 223 -26.90 17.10 -6.81
N LEU A 224 -25.88 17.81 -7.26
CA LEU A 224 -25.26 17.56 -8.57
C LEU A 224 -24.68 16.14 -8.65
N ASN A 225 -24.03 15.70 -7.56
CA ASN A 225 -23.33 14.42 -7.50
C ASN A 225 -24.14 13.29 -6.85
N PHE A 226 -25.12 13.59 -6.01
CA PHE A 226 -25.97 12.61 -5.35
C PHE A 226 -27.40 12.69 -5.86
N LYS A 227 -27.95 11.57 -6.34
CA LYS A 227 -29.34 11.49 -6.84
C LYS A 227 -30.11 10.44 -6.05
N VAL A 228 -31.36 10.74 -5.72
CA VAL A 228 -32.29 9.77 -5.07
C VAL A 228 -33.46 9.51 -5.99
N GLN A 229 -33.78 8.25 -6.19
CA GLN A 229 -34.97 7.77 -6.87
C GLN A 229 -35.79 6.89 -5.94
N HIS A 230 -37.07 7.26 -5.77
CA HIS A 230 -38.01 6.52 -4.93
C HIS A 230 -38.77 5.50 -5.75
N LEU A 231 -38.81 4.27 -5.29
CA LEU A 231 -39.35 3.12 -6.01
C LEU A 231 -40.31 2.33 -5.12
N TRP A 232 -41.30 1.73 -5.76
CA TRP A 232 -42.33 0.94 -5.09
C TRP A 232 -42.79 -0.22 -5.97
N ASP A 233 -43.05 -1.37 -5.36
CA ASP A 233 -43.56 -2.58 -6.03
C ASP A 233 -44.56 -3.25 -5.11
N PRO A 234 -45.81 -2.74 -5.05
CA PRO A 234 -46.83 -3.23 -4.13
C PRO A 234 -47.29 -4.68 -4.42
N ASP A 235 -47.20 -5.10 -5.67
CA ASP A 235 -47.63 -6.41 -6.12
C ASP A 235 -46.47 -7.45 -6.06
N LEU A 236 -45.30 -7.07 -5.60
CA LEU A 236 -44.07 -7.88 -5.55
C LEU A 236 -43.69 -8.49 -6.92
N SER A 237 -44.08 -7.85 -8.00
CA SER A 237 -43.88 -8.34 -9.37
C SER A 237 -42.41 -8.41 -9.78
N SER A 238 -41.59 -7.59 -9.16
CA SER A 238 -40.11 -7.60 -9.33
C SER A 238 -39.43 -8.78 -8.62
N ASP A 239 -40.12 -9.43 -7.68
CA ASP A 239 -39.60 -10.50 -6.79
C ASP A 239 -38.37 -10.03 -5.97
N PHE A 240 -38.33 -8.74 -5.59
CA PHE A 240 -37.20 -8.18 -4.82
C PHE A 240 -36.96 -8.92 -3.48
N PRO A 241 -37.99 -9.41 -2.75
CA PRO A 241 -37.75 -10.11 -1.49
C PRO A 241 -36.86 -11.34 -1.68
N ARG A 242 -37.10 -12.11 -2.74
CA ARG A 242 -36.33 -13.31 -3.04
C ARG A 242 -34.99 -13.00 -3.72
N LYS A 243 -34.97 -12.06 -4.65
CA LYS A 243 -33.73 -11.68 -5.37
C LYS A 243 -32.67 -11.07 -4.45
N TYR A 244 -33.08 -10.31 -3.43
CA TYR A 244 -32.17 -9.57 -2.53
C TYR A 244 -32.18 -10.05 -1.08
N GLY A 245 -32.94 -11.09 -0.76
CA GLY A 245 -33.07 -11.59 0.61
C GLY A 245 -33.69 -10.58 1.56
N VAL A 246 -34.67 -9.79 1.07
CA VAL A 246 -35.33 -8.74 1.88
C VAL A 246 -36.45 -9.39 2.71
N THR A 247 -36.06 -10.03 3.82
CA THR A 247 -36.97 -10.60 4.80
C THR A 247 -37.23 -9.67 5.99
N LYS A 248 -36.41 -8.63 6.13
CA LYS A 248 -36.52 -7.59 7.16
C LYS A 248 -35.93 -6.27 6.63
N THR A 249 -36.39 -5.16 7.19
CA THR A 249 -35.90 -3.80 6.88
C THR A 249 -35.19 -3.16 8.07
N PRO A 250 -34.23 -2.26 7.85
CA PRO A 250 -33.69 -1.88 6.56
C PRO A 250 -32.77 -2.97 5.96
N ARG A 251 -32.65 -2.97 4.63
CA ARG A 251 -31.65 -3.77 3.93
C ARG A 251 -30.95 -2.85 2.91
N MET A 252 -29.64 -2.75 2.97
CA MET A 252 -28.85 -1.85 2.13
C MET A 252 -27.73 -2.57 1.40
N PHE A 253 -27.53 -2.19 0.13
CA PHE A 253 -26.47 -2.70 -0.73
C PHE A 253 -25.68 -1.53 -1.34
N LEU A 254 -24.40 -1.75 -1.58
CA LEU A 254 -23.57 -0.89 -2.41
C LEU A 254 -23.19 -1.65 -3.67
N VAL A 255 -23.41 -1.02 -4.83
CA VAL A 255 -23.19 -1.56 -6.16
C VAL A 255 -22.16 -0.69 -6.88
N ASN A 256 -21.17 -1.32 -7.50
CA ASN A 256 -20.15 -0.60 -8.25
C ASN A 256 -20.65 -0.18 -9.65
N GLN A 257 -19.81 0.55 -10.38
CA GLN A 257 -20.08 1.06 -11.72
C GLN A 257 -20.41 -0.02 -12.75
N ASP A 258 -19.91 -1.25 -12.54
CA ASP A 258 -20.15 -2.40 -13.42
C ASP A 258 -21.43 -3.15 -13.08
N GLY A 259 -22.19 -2.68 -12.08
CA GLY A 259 -23.40 -3.34 -11.58
C GLY A 259 -23.10 -4.56 -10.72
N ILE A 260 -21.95 -4.61 -10.08
CA ILE A 260 -21.55 -5.69 -9.16
C ILE A 260 -21.80 -5.26 -7.72
N ILE A 261 -22.41 -6.10 -6.92
CA ILE A 261 -22.61 -5.87 -5.48
C ILE A 261 -21.24 -5.96 -4.77
N ILE A 262 -20.82 -4.87 -4.16
CA ILE A 262 -19.57 -4.76 -3.41
C ILE A 262 -19.80 -4.61 -1.90
N GLY A 263 -21.04 -4.28 -1.49
CA GLY A 263 -21.45 -4.19 -0.09
C GLY A 263 -22.85 -4.69 0.11
N ARG A 264 -23.11 -5.40 1.22
CA ARG A 264 -24.37 -6.05 1.49
C ARG A 264 -24.70 -6.03 2.98
N GLY A 265 -25.99 -5.79 3.31
CA GLY A 265 -26.41 -5.71 4.70
C GLY A 265 -25.81 -4.53 5.46
N LEU A 266 -25.48 -3.45 4.74
CA LEU A 266 -24.84 -2.26 5.28
C LEU A 266 -25.79 -1.48 6.19
N ASP A 267 -25.19 -0.78 7.15
CA ASP A 267 -25.77 0.39 7.82
C ASP A 267 -25.09 1.67 7.30
N ALA A 268 -25.56 2.85 7.69
CA ALA A 268 -25.00 4.11 7.21
C ALA A 268 -23.53 4.31 7.58
N PRO A 269 -23.05 3.96 8.79
CA PRO A 269 -21.62 4.00 9.12
C PRO A 269 -20.76 3.08 8.25
N ALA A 270 -21.21 1.85 7.99
CA ALA A 270 -20.48 0.92 7.12
C ALA A 270 -20.44 1.42 5.66
N LEU A 271 -21.56 1.99 5.18
CA LEU A 271 -21.61 2.63 3.88
C LEU A 271 -20.62 3.79 3.79
N GLU A 272 -20.54 4.66 4.81
CA GLU A 272 -19.59 5.78 4.88
C GLU A 272 -18.15 5.29 4.77
N ILE A 273 -17.75 4.28 5.54
CA ILE A 273 -16.41 3.70 5.49
C ILE A 273 -16.08 3.19 4.07
N MET A 274 -17.04 2.52 3.42
CA MET A 274 -16.83 2.03 2.06
C MET A 274 -16.70 3.16 1.05
N LEU A 275 -17.57 4.18 1.13
CA LEU A 275 -17.53 5.33 0.22
C LEU A 275 -16.27 6.18 0.44
N ASP A 276 -15.83 6.37 1.68
CA ASP A 276 -14.54 7.01 1.96
C ASP A 276 -13.38 6.21 1.36
N GLY A 277 -13.39 4.89 1.48
CA GLY A 277 -12.38 4.04 0.85
C GLY A 277 -12.33 4.14 -0.68
N ILE A 278 -13.46 4.49 -1.32
CA ILE A 278 -13.59 4.62 -2.77
C ILE A 278 -13.28 6.07 -3.22
N TYR A 279 -13.85 7.07 -2.56
CA TYR A 279 -13.90 8.46 -3.03
C TYR A 279 -13.05 9.44 -2.23
N ALA A 280 -12.72 9.15 -0.97
CA ALA A 280 -11.83 10.04 -0.23
C ALA A 280 -10.45 10.05 -0.88
N PRO A 281 -9.80 11.22 -0.97
CA PRO A 281 -8.42 11.30 -1.41
C PRO A 281 -7.57 10.34 -0.55
N LYS A 282 -6.99 9.33 -1.18
CA LYS A 282 -6.07 8.46 -0.45
C LYS A 282 -4.88 9.29 -0.04
N GLU A 283 -4.66 9.44 1.27
CA GLU A 283 -3.44 10.03 1.78
C GLU A 283 -2.27 9.17 1.29
N MET A 284 -1.37 9.79 0.52
CA MET A 284 -0.19 9.09 0.02
C MET A 284 0.84 8.98 1.13
N VAL A 285 1.25 7.76 1.42
CA VAL A 285 2.33 7.44 2.36
C VAL A 285 3.53 7.01 1.53
N TYR A 286 4.65 7.70 1.71
CA TYR A 286 5.88 7.46 0.96
C TYR A 286 6.95 6.81 1.82
N GLY A 287 7.87 6.06 1.17
CA GLY A 287 9.01 5.44 1.83
C GLY A 287 8.62 4.31 2.77
N THR A 288 7.58 3.55 2.42
CA THR A 288 7.15 2.38 3.18
C THR A 288 8.16 1.25 3.06
N ARG A 289 8.09 0.28 3.96
CA ARG A 289 8.95 -0.91 3.89
C ARG A 289 8.75 -1.69 2.58
N GLU A 290 7.54 -1.79 2.10
CA GLU A 290 7.20 -2.48 0.85
C GLU A 290 7.85 -1.77 -0.35
N SER A 291 7.84 -0.44 -0.37
CA SER A 291 8.52 0.34 -1.42
C SER A 291 10.04 0.21 -1.33
N GLU A 292 10.60 0.15 -0.12
CA GLU A 292 12.03 -0.09 0.09
C GLU A 292 12.45 -1.47 -0.44
N GLU A 293 11.69 -2.52 -0.10
CA GLU A 293 11.92 -3.90 -0.58
C GLU A 293 11.81 -4.00 -2.12
N LEU A 294 10.88 -3.24 -2.74
CA LEU A 294 10.75 -3.16 -4.20
C LEU A 294 12.03 -2.62 -4.84
N PHE A 295 12.51 -1.47 -4.38
CA PHE A 295 13.71 -0.86 -4.96
C PHE A 295 14.99 -1.62 -4.61
N ASP A 296 15.08 -2.23 -3.43
CA ASP A 296 16.19 -3.14 -3.10
C ASP A 296 16.23 -4.33 -4.07
N GLY A 297 15.07 -4.89 -4.43
CA GLY A 297 14.97 -5.94 -5.45
C GLY A 297 15.45 -5.46 -6.83
N ILE A 298 15.10 -4.24 -7.24
CA ILE A 298 15.55 -3.65 -8.51
C ILE A 298 17.06 -3.45 -8.53
N PHE A 299 17.65 -2.97 -7.41
CA PHE A 299 19.08 -2.69 -7.33
C PHE A 299 19.94 -3.88 -6.86
N ALA A 300 19.36 -5.04 -6.56
CA ALA A 300 20.10 -6.23 -6.12
C ALA A 300 21.20 -6.66 -7.10
N ALA A 301 20.98 -6.49 -8.42
CA ALA A 301 21.95 -6.83 -9.45
C ALA A 301 23.21 -5.93 -9.48
N TYR A 302 23.24 -4.85 -8.72
CA TYR A 302 24.33 -3.87 -8.70
C TYR A 302 25.20 -3.92 -7.45
N ASP A 303 25.02 -4.94 -6.59
CA ASP A 303 25.75 -5.10 -5.32
C ASP A 303 25.76 -3.82 -4.45
N GLY A 304 24.65 -3.06 -4.46
CA GLY A 304 24.52 -1.80 -3.72
C GLY A 304 25.31 -0.62 -4.30
N LYS A 305 25.89 -0.75 -5.50
CA LYS A 305 26.71 0.29 -6.16
C LYS A 305 26.26 0.54 -7.60
N PRO A 306 25.00 0.97 -7.84
CA PRO A 306 24.54 1.27 -9.18
C PRO A 306 25.30 2.47 -9.76
N SER A 307 25.45 2.47 -11.08
CA SER A 307 25.91 3.67 -11.79
C SER A 307 24.84 4.76 -11.77
N GLU A 308 25.23 6.01 -11.93
CA GLU A 308 24.29 7.13 -12.12
C GLU A 308 23.28 6.85 -13.23
N GLY A 309 23.75 6.25 -14.36
CA GLY A 309 22.88 5.87 -15.47
C GLY A 309 21.82 4.84 -15.11
N ALA A 310 22.14 3.86 -14.25
CA ALA A 310 21.16 2.88 -13.77
C ALA A 310 20.07 3.55 -12.92
N VAL A 311 20.45 4.45 -12.01
CA VAL A 311 19.49 5.18 -11.15
C VAL A 311 18.63 6.12 -11.99
N LYS A 312 19.20 6.84 -12.96
CA LYS A 312 18.47 7.68 -13.92
C LYS A 312 17.47 6.85 -14.75
N GLY A 313 17.89 5.66 -15.19
CA GLY A 313 17.05 4.76 -15.98
C GLY A 313 15.78 4.34 -15.24
N ILE A 314 15.83 4.16 -13.92
CA ILE A 314 14.62 3.88 -13.13
C ILE A 314 13.71 5.13 -13.05
N ALA A 315 14.29 6.32 -12.86
CA ALA A 315 13.52 7.57 -12.87
C ALA A 315 12.81 7.79 -14.22
N ASP A 316 13.49 7.49 -15.34
CA ASP A 316 12.92 7.55 -16.69
C ASP A 316 11.82 6.51 -16.90
N TYR A 317 12.04 5.30 -16.42
CA TYR A 317 11.06 4.22 -16.49
C TYR A 317 9.76 4.55 -15.74
N VAL A 318 9.89 5.08 -14.51
CA VAL A 318 8.73 5.53 -13.73
C VAL A 318 7.96 6.60 -14.50
N TYR A 319 8.64 7.62 -15.03
CA TYR A 319 8.01 8.68 -15.81
C TYR A 319 7.28 8.14 -17.05
N ASP A 320 7.97 7.36 -17.87
CA ASP A 320 7.44 6.88 -19.16
C ASP A 320 6.28 5.88 -18.98
N ARG A 321 6.31 5.06 -17.95
CA ARG A 321 5.30 4.01 -17.72
C ARG A 321 4.09 4.47 -16.94
N THR A 322 4.17 5.62 -16.29
CA THR A 322 3.07 6.13 -15.46
C THR A 322 2.60 7.51 -15.91
N LEU A 323 3.34 8.58 -15.65
CA LEU A 323 2.89 9.94 -15.97
C LEU A 323 2.59 10.13 -17.46
N LYS A 324 3.48 9.71 -18.31
CA LYS A 324 3.32 9.79 -19.77
C LYS A 324 2.19 8.89 -20.30
N ALA A 325 1.87 7.81 -19.58
CA ALA A 325 0.73 6.95 -19.86
C ALA A 325 -0.61 7.48 -19.28
N GLY A 326 -0.60 8.59 -18.54
CA GLY A 326 -1.76 9.23 -17.96
C GLY A 326 -2.12 8.76 -16.55
N ASP A 327 -1.33 7.87 -15.94
CA ASP A 327 -1.58 7.37 -14.58
C ASP A 327 -0.86 8.23 -13.54
N ILE A 328 -1.46 9.38 -13.23
CA ILE A 328 -0.90 10.37 -12.29
C ILE A 328 -0.75 9.81 -10.88
N GLN A 329 -1.70 8.98 -10.40
CA GLN A 329 -1.67 8.48 -9.02
C GLN A 329 -0.54 7.48 -8.80
N VAL A 330 -0.36 6.53 -9.72
CA VAL A 330 0.76 5.59 -9.67
C VAL A 330 2.10 6.32 -9.84
N PHE A 331 2.15 7.35 -10.70
CA PHE A 331 3.35 8.20 -10.82
C PHE A 331 3.71 8.87 -9.49
N LYS A 332 2.75 9.52 -8.83
CA LYS A 332 2.96 10.18 -7.53
C LYS A 332 3.51 9.21 -6.49
N GLN A 333 2.89 8.04 -6.36
CA GLN A 333 3.33 7.03 -5.41
C GLN A 333 4.76 6.57 -5.72
N LEU A 334 5.04 6.11 -6.94
CA LEU A 334 6.35 5.57 -7.29
C LEU A 334 7.45 6.63 -7.30
N ALA A 335 7.17 7.85 -7.77
CA ALA A 335 8.16 8.93 -7.78
C ALA A 335 8.46 9.43 -6.36
N GLY A 336 7.44 9.56 -5.52
CA GLY A 336 7.64 9.90 -4.10
C GLY A 336 8.42 8.81 -3.36
N ASP A 337 8.02 7.55 -3.49
CA ASP A 337 8.72 6.41 -2.87
C ASP A 337 10.18 6.34 -3.32
N TYR A 338 10.43 6.57 -4.62
CA TYR A 338 11.80 6.56 -5.15
C TYR A 338 12.66 7.70 -4.60
N LEU A 339 12.08 8.90 -4.41
CA LEU A 339 12.75 10.01 -3.75
C LEU A 339 13.19 9.64 -2.33
N TYR A 340 12.27 9.06 -1.53
CA TYR A 340 12.57 8.63 -0.16
C TYR A 340 13.60 7.51 -0.13
N TYR A 341 13.48 6.52 -1.00
CA TYR A 341 14.46 5.45 -1.15
C TYR A 341 15.85 5.99 -1.43
N LEU A 342 16.01 6.86 -2.46
CA LEU A 342 17.30 7.42 -2.84
C LEU A 342 17.90 8.31 -1.73
N SER A 343 17.08 8.95 -0.92
CA SER A 343 17.55 9.82 0.17
C SER A 343 18.36 9.05 1.21
N THR A 344 17.96 7.81 1.49
CA THR A 344 18.62 6.95 2.48
C THR A 344 19.84 6.22 1.94
N ARG A 345 20.02 6.16 0.60
CA ARG A 345 21.14 5.42 -0.03
C ARG A 345 22.40 6.26 -0.12
N ARG A 346 23.54 5.57 -0.04
CA ARG A 346 24.88 6.17 -0.10
C ARG A 346 25.53 5.85 -1.44
N GLY A 347 26.53 6.65 -1.79
CA GLY A 347 27.32 6.48 -2.99
C GLY A 347 26.95 7.42 -4.12
N GLU A 348 27.96 7.70 -4.97
CA GLU A 348 27.91 8.66 -6.06
C GLU A 348 26.74 8.40 -7.02
N GLY A 349 26.56 7.15 -7.46
CA GLY A 349 25.51 6.80 -8.42
C GLY A 349 24.11 7.08 -7.90
N PHE A 350 23.83 6.76 -6.63
CA PHE A 350 22.53 7.07 -6.01
C PHE A 350 22.32 8.58 -5.87
N LYS A 351 23.32 9.33 -5.39
CA LYS A 351 23.17 10.77 -5.12
C LYS A 351 23.07 11.60 -6.40
N GLU A 352 23.86 11.29 -7.42
CA GLU A 352 23.75 11.98 -8.72
C GLU A 352 22.47 11.58 -9.47
N GLY A 353 22.07 10.31 -9.39
CA GLY A 353 20.79 9.85 -9.93
C GLY A 353 19.59 10.46 -9.21
N MET A 354 19.67 10.64 -7.87
CA MET A 354 18.64 11.32 -7.09
C MET A 354 18.46 12.78 -7.54
N ARG A 355 19.54 13.51 -7.78
CA ARG A 355 19.47 14.88 -8.31
C ARG A 355 18.70 14.93 -9.62
N TYR A 356 18.99 14.02 -10.54
CA TYR A 356 18.25 13.91 -11.80
C TYR A 356 16.75 13.59 -11.57
N HIS A 357 16.45 12.66 -10.67
CA HIS A 357 15.08 12.30 -10.35
C HIS A 357 14.28 13.47 -9.78
N ILE A 358 14.87 14.22 -8.85
CA ILE A 358 14.28 15.43 -8.28
C ILE A 358 13.97 16.46 -9.37
N ASP A 359 14.94 16.77 -10.21
CA ASP A 359 14.78 17.77 -11.26
C ASP A 359 13.70 17.36 -12.26
N LYS A 360 13.74 16.11 -12.76
CA LYS A 360 12.86 15.62 -13.81
C LYS A 360 11.44 15.32 -13.32
N ASN A 361 11.33 14.55 -12.25
CA ASN A 361 10.06 13.93 -11.86
C ASN A 361 9.28 14.72 -10.79
N ILE A 362 9.97 15.67 -10.12
CA ILE A 362 9.33 16.43 -9.05
C ILE A 362 9.29 17.92 -9.38
N LEU A 363 10.43 18.58 -9.46
CA LEU A 363 10.47 20.03 -9.61
C LEU A 363 10.04 20.52 -11.00
N SER A 364 10.22 19.71 -12.05
CA SER A 364 9.74 20.02 -13.42
C SER A 364 8.31 19.61 -13.71
N GLN A 365 7.57 19.06 -12.70
CA GLN A 365 6.17 18.60 -12.86
C GLN A 365 5.24 19.29 -11.82
N PRO A 366 5.21 20.62 -11.73
CA PRO A 366 4.43 21.32 -10.69
C PRO A 366 2.93 21.06 -10.78
N GLU A 367 2.41 20.74 -11.98
CA GLU A 367 1.00 20.41 -12.22
C GLU A 367 0.58 19.06 -11.64
N VAL A 368 1.53 18.20 -11.33
CA VAL A 368 1.28 16.88 -10.73
C VAL A 368 1.20 16.99 -9.20
N TRP A 369 2.08 17.78 -8.59
CA TRP A 369 2.27 17.88 -7.14
C TRP A 369 1.48 19.06 -6.55
N THR A 370 0.14 18.98 -6.61
CA THR A 370 -0.76 20.12 -6.33
C THR A 370 -1.43 20.09 -4.96
N SER A 371 -1.49 18.94 -4.27
CA SER A 371 -2.09 18.87 -2.94
C SER A 371 -1.18 19.48 -1.87
N GLU A 372 -1.75 19.87 -0.73
CA GLU A 372 -0.99 20.37 0.42
C GLU A 372 0.00 19.32 0.93
N ASP A 373 -0.42 18.06 0.97
CA ASP A 373 0.42 16.91 1.32
C ASP A 373 1.59 16.71 0.35
N ASP A 374 1.35 16.82 -0.97
CA ASP A 374 2.41 16.74 -1.96
C ASP A 374 3.44 17.84 -1.78
N SER A 375 2.96 19.06 -1.52
CA SER A 375 3.82 20.24 -1.30
C SER A 375 4.75 20.04 -0.11
N LEU A 376 4.23 19.50 1.00
CA LEU A 376 5.01 19.28 2.22
C LEU A 376 5.89 18.02 2.15
N LYS A 377 5.30 16.88 1.77
CA LYS A 377 5.95 15.56 1.87
C LYS A 377 6.91 15.30 0.71
N VAL A 378 6.64 15.82 -0.49
CA VAL A 378 7.43 15.53 -1.68
C VAL A 378 8.19 16.75 -2.17
N VAL A 379 7.51 17.83 -2.52
CA VAL A 379 8.17 19.00 -3.13
C VAL A 379 9.11 19.68 -2.16
N GLY A 380 8.68 19.93 -0.92
CA GLY A 380 9.52 20.54 0.12
C GLY A 380 10.75 19.68 0.45
N PHE A 381 10.55 18.36 0.56
CA PHE A 381 11.66 17.43 0.78
C PHE A 381 12.60 17.37 -0.42
N ALA A 382 12.08 17.35 -1.65
CA ALA A 382 12.89 17.39 -2.87
C ALA A 382 13.72 18.69 -2.98
N GLN A 383 13.12 19.84 -2.64
CA GLN A 383 13.85 21.13 -2.62
C GLN A 383 15.00 21.12 -1.61
N MET A 384 14.76 20.64 -0.39
CA MET A 384 15.79 20.49 0.64
C MET A 384 16.92 19.58 0.16
N MET A 385 16.59 18.42 -0.43
CA MET A 385 17.59 17.50 -0.97
C MET A 385 18.33 18.09 -2.17
N SER A 386 17.66 18.81 -3.06
CA SER A 386 18.27 19.50 -4.20
C SER A 386 19.30 20.53 -3.73
N GLU A 387 18.99 21.30 -2.68
CA GLU A 387 19.95 22.23 -2.08
C GLU A 387 21.19 21.51 -1.56
N LEU A 388 21.03 20.42 -0.81
CA LEU A 388 22.15 19.60 -0.32
C LEU A 388 22.99 19.04 -1.47
N LEU A 389 22.34 18.47 -2.49
CA LEU A 389 22.99 17.87 -3.65
C LEU A 389 23.60 18.89 -4.61
N SER A 390 23.28 20.18 -4.48
CA SER A 390 23.91 21.26 -5.25
C SER A 390 25.27 21.69 -4.71
N LYS A 391 25.63 21.27 -3.48
CA LYS A 391 26.90 21.64 -2.83
C LYS A 391 28.08 20.85 -3.43
N ALA A 392 29.21 21.48 -3.57
CA ALA A 392 30.47 20.86 -3.97
C ALA A 392 30.37 20.01 -5.25
N LEU A 393 29.84 20.56 -6.34
CA LEU A 393 29.64 19.86 -7.61
C LEU A 393 30.93 19.45 -8.28
N PRO A 394 31.04 18.27 -8.92
CA PRO A 394 32.16 17.91 -9.77
C PRO A 394 32.42 18.95 -10.87
N GLY A 395 33.68 19.20 -11.17
CA GLY A 395 34.11 20.24 -12.11
C GLY A 395 34.18 21.64 -11.51
N THR A 396 33.70 21.88 -10.29
CA THR A 396 33.84 23.18 -9.60
C THR A 396 35.05 23.20 -8.68
N LYS A 397 35.52 24.39 -8.34
CA LYS A 397 36.59 24.53 -7.38
C LYS A 397 36.10 24.33 -5.95
N ILE A 398 36.80 23.50 -5.17
CA ILE A 398 36.48 23.29 -3.76
C ILE A 398 36.57 24.62 -2.99
N PRO A 399 35.66 24.91 -2.04
CA PRO A 399 35.72 26.13 -1.25
C PRO A 399 37.06 26.32 -0.55
N SER A 400 37.61 27.56 -0.63
CA SER A 400 38.86 27.94 0.03
C SER A 400 38.60 28.14 1.53
N VAL A 401 38.75 27.09 2.29
CA VAL A 401 38.56 27.07 3.73
C VAL A 401 39.72 26.32 4.40
N LYS A 402 40.21 26.87 5.51
CA LYS A 402 41.28 26.25 6.29
C LYS A 402 40.69 25.41 7.40
N VAL A 403 40.96 24.09 7.37
CA VAL A 403 40.36 23.11 8.26
C VAL A 403 41.47 22.33 9.00
N PRO A 404 41.34 22.10 10.32
CA PRO A 404 42.19 21.18 11.04
C PRO A 404 41.80 19.74 10.68
N GLY A 405 42.78 18.88 10.56
CA GLY A 405 42.55 17.48 10.21
C GLY A 405 43.82 16.65 10.21
N GLU A 406 43.67 15.40 9.86
CA GLU A 406 44.73 14.40 9.77
C GLU A 406 45.15 14.23 8.31
N LEU A 407 46.40 14.60 8.00
CA LEU A 407 46.96 14.44 6.66
C LEU A 407 47.80 13.16 6.61
N TYR A 408 47.44 12.28 5.68
CA TYR A 408 48.22 11.09 5.33
C TYR A 408 48.76 11.23 3.92
N THR A 409 50.06 10.98 3.79
CA THR A 409 50.77 11.02 2.52
C THR A 409 51.52 9.70 2.33
N ARG A 410 51.82 9.34 1.10
CA ARG A 410 52.61 8.15 0.76
C ARG A 410 53.94 8.03 1.56
N HIS A 411 54.62 9.13 1.85
CA HIS A 411 55.86 9.11 2.59
C HIS A 411 55.72 8.62 4.03
N GLN A 412 54.55 8.83 4.65
CA GLN A 412 54.24 8.33 5.99
C GLN A 412 53.95 6.85 5.94
N VAL A 413 53.17 6.37 4.96
CA VAL A 413 52.88 4.96 4.75
C VAL A 413 54.15 4.14 4.52
N ARG A 414 55.13 4.64 3.73
CA ARG A 414 56.41 3.96 3.47
C ARG A 414 57.32 3.83 4.71
N LYS A 415 57.28 4.83 5.60
CA LYS A 415 58.15 4.84 6.78
C LYS A 415 57.69 3.90 7.90
N GLN A 416 56.47 3.50 7.87
CA GLN A 416 55.82 2.72 8.96
C GLN A 416 55.32 1.35 8.52
N SER A 417 56.03 0.70 7.58
CA SER A 417 55.72 -0.66 7.16
C SER A 417 55.65 -1.61 8.38
N GLY A 418 54.45 -2.03 8.76
CA GLY A 418 54.19 -2.92 9.88
C GLY A 418 53.87 -2.28 11.25
N LYS A 419 53.71 -0.94 11.34
CA LYS A 419 53.24 -0.24 12.55
C LYS A 419 52.07 0.68 12.20
N ASP A 420 51.20 0.97 13.18
CA ASP A 420 50.11 1.94 13.02
C ASP A 420 50.58 3.27 12.43
N ILE A 421 49.96 3.70 11.34
CA ILE A 421 50.32 4.94 10.66
C ILE A 421 49.84 6.09 11.53
N ALA A 422 50.79 6.79 12.21
CA ALA A 422 50.43 7.97 13.00
C ALA A 422 50.13 9.14 12.06
N PRO A 423 48.95 9.74 12.15
CA PRO A 423 48.61 10.92 11.33
C PRO A 423 49.44 12.13 11.73
N LYS A 424 49.64 13.03 10.77
CA LYS A 424 50.13 14.35 11.08
C LYS A 424 48.92 15.30 11.24
N THR A 425 48.58 15.66 12.46
CA THR A 425 47.55 16.67 12.72
C THR A 425 48.02 18.03 12.19
N VAL A 426 47.32 18.61 11.24
CA VAL A 426 47.67 19.85 10.57
C VAL A 426 46.40 20.64 10.21
N SER A 427 46.54 21.96 10.10
CA SER A 427 45.51 22.78 9.47
C SER A 427 45.89 23.06 8.01
N ARG A 428 45.00 22.74 7.07
CA ARG A 428 45.20 22.90 5.63
C ARG A 428 44.05 23.65 4.98
N TRP A 429 44.39 24.43 3.96
CA TRP A 429 43.40 24.95 3.01
C TRP A 429 42.97 23.81 2.10
N LEU A 430 41.65 23.53 1.99
CA LEU A 430 41.14 22.43 1.18
C LEU A 430 41.46 22.57 -0.31
N ASP A 431 41.47 23.79 -0.83
CA ASP A 431 41.81 24.15 -2.21
C ASP A 431 43.32 24.20 -2.51
N LYS A 432 44.18 23.87 -1.53
CA LYS A 432 45.64 23.92 -1.65
C LYS A 432 46.33 22.62 -1.22
N LEU A 433 45.61 21.51 -1.27
CA LEU A 433 46.20 20.19 -1.11
C LEU A 433 47.04 19.86 -2.37
N LYS A 434 48.27 19.34 -2.16
CA LYS A 434 49.26 19.17 -3.24
C LYS A 434 49.42 17.71 -3.66
N GLY A 435 48.33 16.98 -3.90
CA GLY A 435 48.36 15.68 -4.52
C GLY A 435 47.82 15.76 -5.94
N ASP A 436 48.22 14.87 -6.84
CA ASP A 436 47.55 14.72 -8.14
C ASP A 436 46.08 14.38 -7.96
N GLU A 437 45.80 13.60 -6.93
CA GLU A 437 44.45 13.40 -6.41
C GLU A 437 44.48 13.49 -4.87
N ASN A 438 43.55 14.27 -4.30
CA ASN A 438 43.41 14.44 -2.86
C ASN A 438 42.03 13.94 -2.43
N MET A 439 41.99 12.91 -1.60
CA MET A 439 40.78 12.41 -1.00
C MET A 439 40.54 13.14 0.32
N ILE A 440 39.41 13.79 0.46
CA ILE A 440 39.00 14.49 1.67
C ILE A 440 37.82 13.70 2.29
N ILE A 441 38.00 13.27 3.54
CA ILE A 441 37.03 12.46 4.27
C ILE A 441 36.54 13.25 5.47
N PHE A 442 35.27 13.63 5.46
CA PHE A 442 34.56 14.14 6.65
C PHE A 442 33.97 12.95 7.40
N TYR A 443 34.25 12.82 8.69
CA TYR A 443 33.83 11.67 9.49
C TYR A 443 33.46 12.08 10.91
N THR A 444 32.81 11.15 11.62
CA THR A 444 32.48 11.25 13.06
C THR A 444 33.08 10.06 13.82
N GLU A 445 33.33 10.24 15.11
CA GLU A 445 33.81 9.16 15.97
C GLU A 445 32.68 8.19 16.34
N GLY A 446 33.03 6.93 16.63
CA GLY A 446 32.06 5.88 16.96
C GLY A 446 31.23 5.37 15.78
N CYS A 447 31.48 5.83 14.56
CA CYS A 447 30.84 5.40 13.33
C CYS A 447 31.63 4.23 12.70
N GLU A 448 31.06 3.04 12.67
CA GLU A 448 31.70 1.84 12.09
C GLU A 448 32.04 2.02 10.61
N ILE A 449 31.11 2.59 9.83
CA ILE A 449 31.33 2.85 8.39
C ILE A 449 32.46 3.87 8.19
N CYS A 450 32.53 4.91 9.02
CA CYS A 450 33.62 5.88 8.97
C CYS A 450 34.98 5.20 9.25
N THR A 451 35.03 4.29 10.23
CA THR A 451 36.23 3.54 10.55
C THR A 451 36.65 2.64 9.40
N ALA A 452 35.72 1.94 8.76
CA ALA A 452 35.97 1.09 7.61
C ALA A 452 36.47 1.89 6.40
N GLU A 453 35.84 3.04 6.09
CA GLU A 453 36.25 3.94 4.99
C GLU A 453 37.64 4.54 5.23
N LYS A 454 37.95 4.95 6.47
CA LYS A 454 39.31 5.41 6.85
C LYS A 454 40.35 4.32 6.59
N ALA A 455 40.08 3.08 7.01
CA ALA A 455 41.00 1.96 6.79
C ALA A 455 41.18 1.67 5.30
N ALA A 456 40.12 1.62 4.52
CA ALA A 456 40.18 1.40 3.07
C ALA A 456 40.91 2.50 2.33
N ALA A 457 40.72 3.78 2.71
CA ALA A 457 41.47 4.91 2.13
C ALA A 457 42.98 4.82 2.40
N LEU A 458 43.39 4.39 3.60
CA LEU A 458 44.81 4.17 3.93
C LEU A 458 45.39 2.97 3.19
N GLU A 459 44.63 1.93 2.97
CA GLU A 459 45.02 0.79 2.14
C GLU A 459 45.28 1.23 0.69
N LEU A 460 44.42 2.10 0.13
CA LEU A 460 44.64 2.68 -1.21
C LEU A 460 46.02 3.41 -1.31
N LEU A 461 46.39 4.20 -0.31
CA LEU A 461 47.72 4.83 -0.28
C LEU A 461 48.86 3.81 -0.24
N SER A 462 48.66 2.66 0.41
CA SER A 462 49.68 1.60 0.51
C SER A 462 50.00 0.97 -0.85
N ARG A 463 49.04 0.95 -1.79
CA ARG A 463 49.21 0.40 -3.15
C ARG A 463 50.31 1.08 -3.96
N ALA A 464 50.63 2.33 -3.68
CA ALA A 464 51.76 2.99 -4.29
C ALA A 464 53.10 2.25 -4.03
N SER A 465 53.15 1.39 -3.01
CA SER A 465 54.34 0.62 -2.61
C SER A 465 54.18 -0.87 -2.79
N ASP A 466 53.06 -1.34 -3.32
CA ASP A 466 52.75 -2.78 -3.49
C ASP A 466 53.61 -3.38 -4.63
N PRO A 467 54.49 -4.35 -4.32
CA PRO A 467 55.32 -4.97 -5.34
C PRO A 467 54.56 -5.87 -6.31
N SER A 468 53.36 -6.30 -5.97
CA SER A 468 52.49 -7.13 -6.83
C SER A 468 51.88 -6.37 -7.99
N LEU A 469 51.77 -5.03 -7.89
CA LEU A 469 51.25 -4.16 -8.92
C LEU A 469 52.33 -3.76 -9.94
N SER A 470 51.94 -3.58 -11.19
CA SER A 470 52.79 -3.05 -12.24
C SER A 470 53.27 -1.64 -11.90
N LYS A 471 54.33 -1.17 -12.57
CA LYS A 471 54.85 0.18 -12.38
C LYS A 471 53.78 1.23 -12.72
N ASP A 472 53.02 1.01 -13.77
CA ASP A 472 51.98 1.96 -14.23
C ASP A 472 50.81 2.02 -13.26
N GLU A 473 50.37 0.88 -12.71
CA GLU A 473 49.34 0.84 -11.69
C GLU A 473 49.77 1.52 -10.39
N ARG A 474 51.02 1.30 -9.94
CA ARG A 474 51.56 1.98 -8.77
C ARG A 474 51.66 3.49 -8.97
N THR A 475 51.96 3.94 -10.19
CA THR A 475 52.09 5.36 -10.52
C THR A 475 50.78 6.11 -10.26
N LYS A 476 49.62 5.49 -10.48
CA LYS A 476 48.29 6.07 -10.17
C LYS A 476 48.11 6.45 -8.70
N TYR A 477 48.79 5.76 -7.79
CA TYR A 477 48.70 6.01 -6.35
C TYR A 477 49.88 6.82 -5.80
N MET A 478 50.86 7.19 -6.66
CA MET A 478 52.15 7.74 -6.20
C MET A 478 52.04 9.10 -5.59
N ASN A 479 51.08 9.92 -5.98
CA ASN A 479 50.94 11.32 -5.56
C ASN A 479 49.54 11.61 -4.99
N GLN A 480 48.95 10.61 -4.34
CA GLN A 480 47.66 10.74 -3.66
C GLN A 480 47.87 11.15 -2.19
N ASN A 481 46.96 11.97 -1.69
CA ASN A 481 46.86 12.35 -0.28
C ASN A 481 45.46 11.96 0.25
N VAL A 482 45.41 11.62 1.53
CA VAL A 482 44.14 11.49 2.25
C VAL A 482 44.12 12.50 3.39
N PHE A 483 43.11 13.36 3.40
CA PHE A 483 42.92 14.36 4.43
C PHE A 483 41.63 14.09 5.16
N MET A 484 41.69 13.78 6.45
CA MET A 484 40.57 13.38 7.26
C MET A 484 40.19 14.49 8.23
N VAL A 485 38.89 14.85 8.25
CA VAL A 485 38.32 15.92 9.07
C VAL A 485 37.30 15.31 10.04
N ASN A 486 37.58 15.39 11.34
CA ASN A 486 36.65 14.96 12.38
C ASN A 486 35.61 16.08 12.60
N VAL A 487 34.36 15.82 12.22
CA VAL A 487 33.29 16.82 12.29
C VAL A 487 32.86 17.06 13.74
N ASP A 488 32.83 16.01 14.60
CA ASP A 488 32.46 16.17 16.02
C ASP A 488 33.46 17.01 16.77
N ALA A 489 34.76 16.73 16.57
CA ALA A 489 35.80 17.54 17.19
C ALA A 489 35.72 18.99 16.70
N LEU A 490 35.42 19.20 15.42
CA LEU A 490 35.29 20.55 14.86
C LEU A 490 34.07 21.27 15.41
N MET A 491 32.92 20.58 15.59
CA MET A 491 31.74 21.17 16.21
C MET A 491 31.98 21.58 17.65
N LYS A 492 32.79 20.82 18.38
CA LYS A 492 33.16 21.14 19.77
C LYS A 492 34.16 22.31 19.88
N ASP A 493 35.21 22.29 19.05
CA ASP A 493 36.34 23.19 19.18
C ASP A 493 36.18 24.51 18.39
N ASN A 494 35.43 24.47 17.27
CA ASN A 494 35.15 25.61 16.42
C ASN A 494 33.78 25.51 15.72
N PRO A 495 32.67 25.72 16.44
CA PRO A 495 31.32 25.59 15.90
C PRO A 495 31.05 26.45 14.66
N SER A 496 31.62 27.67 14.61
CA SER A 496 31.45 28.57 13.46
C SER A 496 32.06 28.01 12.17
N LEU A 497 33.18 27.33 12.28
CA LEU A 497 33.81 26.67 11.12
C LEU A 497 33.01 25.41 10.73
N ALA A 498 32.50 24.65 11.71
CA ALA A 498 31.65 23.50 11.44
C ALA A 498 30.39 23.92 10.67
N THR A 499 29.69 24.97 11.09
CA THR A 499 28.50 25.51 10.39
C THR A 499 28.87 25.91 8.95
N ARG A 500 29.95 26.63 8.75
CA ARG A 500 30.40 27.00 7.41
C ARG A 500 30.71 25.81 6.51
N LEU A 501 31.22 24.71 7.06
CA LEU A 501 31.44 23.49 6.29
C LEU A 501 30.12 22.81 5.92
N MET A 502 29.13 22.83 6.81
CA MET A 502 27.76 22.33 6.51
C MET A 502 27.06 23.15 5.42
N ASP A 503 27.37 24.47 5.32
CA ASP A 503 26.87 25.31 4.23
C ASP A 503 27.54 24.95 2.88
N MET A 504 28.81 24.53 2.90
CA MET A 504 29.60 24.26 1.71
C MET A 504 29.53 22.83 1.20
N PHE A 505 29.27 21.88 2.07
CA PHE A 505 29.26 20.43 1.79
C PHE A 505 27.99 19.78 2.30
N ASP A 506 27.59 18.67 1.68
CA ASP A 506 26.52 17.83 2.20
C ASP A 506 27.05 16.90 3.32
N LEU A 507 27.08 17.43 4.54
CA LEU A 507 27.48 16.67 5.73
C LEU A 507 26.28 16.03 6.47
N SER A 508 25.14 15.92 5.82
CA SER A 508 23.92 15.28 6.40
C SER A 508 24.10 13.78 6.64
N SER A 509 25.03 13.15 5.94
CA SER A 509 25.36 11.72 6.09
C SER A 509 26.87 11.52 6.05
N LEU A 510 27.44 11.10 7.18
CA LEU A 510 28.88 10.80 7.31
C LEU A 510 29.13 9.28 7.19
N PRO A 511 30.29 8.85 6.64
CA PRO A 511 31.34 9.69 6.08
C PRO A 511 30.94 10.33 4.74
N TYR A 512 31.30 11.60 4.53
CA TYR A 512 31.24 12.26 3.23
C TYR A 512 32.63 12.33 2.62
N ILE A 513 32.79 11.74 1.44
CA ILE A 513 34.11 11.63 0.78
C ILE A 513 34.06 12.32 -0.58
N ILE A 514 35.03 13.19 -0.80
CA ILE A 514 35.19 13.97 -2.02
C ILE A 514 36.62 13.85 -2.50
N SER A 515 36.84 13.78 -3.83
CA SER A 515 38.20 13.89 -4.40
C SER A 515 38.39 15.17 -5.19
N THR A 516 39.62 15.73 -5.12
CA THR A 516 40.01 16.91 -5.88
C THR A 516 41.35 16.66 -6.58
N ASP A 517 41.61 17.40 -7.65
CA ASP A 517 42.93 17.46 -8.26
C ASP A 517 43.88 18.41 -7.49
N SER A 518 45.10 18.65 -8.05
CA SER A 518 46.12 19.56 -7.52
C SER A 518 45.72 21.04 -7.52
N ASP A 519 44.77 21.44 -8.36
CA ASP A 519 44.27 22.81 -8.48
C ASP A 519 43.02 23.04 -7.60
N GLY A 520 42.59 22.00 -6.90
CA GLY A 520 41.41 22.00 -6.03
C GLY A 520 40.10 21.90 -6.80
N ILE A 521 40.11 21.38 -8.03
CA ILE A 521 38.88 21.09 -8.77
C ILE A 521 38.33 19.78 -8.27
N ILE A 522 37.05 19.76 -7.92
CA ILE A 522 36.34 18.58 -7.46
C ILE A 522 36.21 17.60 -8.62
N LEU A 523 36.78 16.42 -8.47
CA LEU A 523 36.69 15.34 -9.45
C LEU A 523 35.44 14.52 -9.24
N ARG A 524 35.22 14.08 -7.99
CA ARG A 524 34.09 13.21 -7.61
C ARG A 524 33.68 13.48 -6.18
N ARG A 525 32.42 13.11 -5.84
CA ARG A 525 31.87 13.23 -4.49
C ARG A 525 31.04 12.01 -4.13
N TYR A 526 30.62 11.88 -2.86
CA TYR A 526 29.92 10.72 -2.33
C TYR A 526 30.65 9.40 -2.60
N LEU A 527 31.96 9.45 -2.59
CA LEU A 527 32.79 8.28 -2.83
C LEU A 527 32.68 7.27 -1.69
N SER A 528 33.01 6.02 -2.01
CA SER A 528 33.31 4.99 -1.03
C SER A 528 34.67 4.38 -1.38
N SER A 529 35.53 4.24 -0.38
CA SER A 529 36.80 3.53 -0.49
C SER A 529 36.63 2.03 -0.29
N LEU A 530 35.49 1.60 0.21
CA LEU A 530 35.13 0.19 0.37
C LEU A 530 34.85 -0.43 -1.00
N ARG A 531 35.33 -1.66 -1.20
CA ARG A 531 35.16 -2.44 -2.43
C ARG A 531 33.94 -3.32 -2.39
#